data_4c6c2058cb7ce55bf0537ee182fad0f3
#
_entry.id   4c6c2058cb7ce55bf0537ee182fad0f3
#
_cell.length_a   1.000
_cell.length_b   1.000
_cell.length_c   1.000
_cell.angle_alpha   90.00
_cell.angle_beta   90.00
_cell.angle_gamma   90.00
#
_symmetry.space_group_name_H-M   'P 1'
#
loop_
_entity.id
_entity.type
_entity.pdbx_description
1 polymer ?
#
loop_
_entity_poly.entity_id
_entity_poly.type
_entity_poly.pdbx_seq_one_letter_code
_entity_poly.pdbx_strand_id
1 'polypeptide(L)'
;KRVTGTVSTEGCFDTLELHDLEANTSVALVLDANYYLDAETQQRKVKLQGKCQLAELPSAGVTWDTDDNGFVVAAHGKEMEVKYRYDADGYPLGKTTVSGDQHLSVQSTPSKDLRKRMDYSAVSMLNDKPLGNVTQSCDYDRHNNPVSCDLTITDDSVKPAVEHKYTIKNTIEYY
;
A
#
# COMPACT_ATOMS: atom_id res chain seq x y z
N LYS A 1 -9.01 13.35 10.68
CA LYS A 1 -7.57 13.36 10.30
C LYS A 1 -7.35 14.33 9.16
N ARG A 2 -6.27 15.09 9.24
CA ARG A 2 -5.84 16.00 8.17
C ARG A 2 -4.49 15.55 7.67
N VAL A 3 -4.33 15.50 6.34
CA VAL A 3 -3.07 15.15 5.69
C VAL A 3 -2.69 16.28 4.75
N THR A 4 -1.46 16.75 4.85
CA THR A 4 -0.86 17.70 3.93
C THR A 4 0.46 17.15 3.42
N GLY A 5 0.85 17.48 2.21
CA GLY A 5 2.09 16.99 1.62
C GLY A 5 2.52 17.79 0.42
N THR A 6 3.78 17.66 0.05
CA THR A 6 4.36 18.16 -1.19
C THR A 6 4.73 17.00 -2.09
N VAL A 7 4.62 17.19 -3.40
CA VAL A 7 4.90 16.15 -4.40
C VAL A 7 6.08 16.61 -5.25
N SER A 8 7.05 15.72 -5.45
CA SER A 8 8.19 15.96 -6.33
C SER A 8 7.75 16.02 -7.81
N THR A 9 8.64 16.51 -8.68
CA THR A 9 8.45 16.50 -10.13
C THR A 9 8.31 15.09 -10.72
N GLU A 10 8.78 14.07 -10.00
CA GLU A 10 8.65 12.64 -10.37
C GLU A 10 7.32 12.03 -9.92
N GLY A 11 6.46 12.80 -9.24
CA GLY A 11 5.18 12.34 -8.74
C GLY A 11 5.23 11.59 -7.41
N CYS A 12 6.39 11.57 -6.74
CA CYS A 12 6.55 11.03 -5.39
C CYS A 12 6.35 12.14 -4.34
N PHE A 13 5.97 11.76 -3.13
CA PHE A 13 5.89 12.72 -2.03
C PHE A 13 7.29 13.11 -1.55
N ASP A 14 7.57 14.41 -1.47
CA ASP A 14 8.75 14.95 -0.80
C ASP A 14 8.53 15.03 0.71
N THR A 15 7.36 15.50 1.11
CA THR A 15 6.95 15.58 2.50
C THR A 15 5.50 15.14 2.65
N LEU A 16 5.20 14.53 3.78
CA LEU A 16 3.86 14.17 4.17
C LEU A 16 3.66 14.50 5.64
N GLU A 17 2.65 15.28 5.95
CA GLU A 17 2.29 15.63 7.33
C GLU A 17 0.91 15.05 7.65
N LEU A 18 0.86 14.20 8.68
CA LEU A 18 -0.33 13.54 9.16
C LEU A 18 -0.75 14.18 10.49
N HIS A 19 -1.93 14.81 10.51
CA HIS A 19 -2.52 15.36 11.74
C HIS A 19 -3.69 14.49 12.18
N ASP A 20 -3.62 13.98 13.39
CA ASP A 20 -4.77 13.41 14.08
C ASP A 20 -5.40 14.50 14.97
N LEU A 21 -6.53 15.04 14.53
CA LEU A 21 -7.21 16.15 15.21
C LEU A 21 -7.86 15.71 16.52
N GLU A 22 -8.19 14.43 16.68
CA GLU A 22 -8.80 13.90 17.89
C GLU A 22 -7.75 13.66 18.98
N ALA A 23 -6.61 13.08 18.61
CA ALA A 23 -5.50 12.83 19.53
C ALA A 23 -4.57 14.04 19.69
N ASN A 24 -4.75 15.11 18.90
CA ASN A 24 -3.89 16.30 18.84
C ASN A 24 -2.40 15.92 18.63
N THR A 25 -2.16 14.95 17.77
CA THR A 25 -0.83 14.48 17.41
C THR A 25 -0.55 14.73 15.94
N SER A 26 0.72 14.97 15.59
CA SER A 26 1.16 15.07 14.22
C SER A 26 2.43 14.26 13.99
N VAL A 27 2.56 13.74 12.77
CA VAL A 27 3.74 13.03 12.28
C VAL A 27 4.15 13.66 10.98
N ALA A 28 5.38 14.13 10.88
CA ALA A 28 5.98 14.59 9.65
C ALA A 28 6.90 13.50 9.07
N LEU A 29 6.74 13.22 7.79
CA LEU A 29 7.55 12.26 7.02
C LEU A 29 8.25 13.02 5.90
N VAL A 30 9.55 12.84 5.77
CA VAL A 30 10.36 13.47 4.72
C VAL A 30 11.03 12.36 3.89
N LEU A 31 10.95 12.48 2.56
CA LEU A 31 11.63 11.58 1.65
C LEU A 31 13.06 12.08 1.43
N ASP A 32 14.06 11.28 1.77
CA ASP A 32 15.46 11.60 1.50
C ASP A 32 15.89 11.23 0.06
N ALA A 33 17.12 11.59 -0.32
CA ALA A 33 17.68 11.30 -1.64
C ALA A 33 17.83 9.80 -1.95
N ASN A 34 17.70 8.93 -0.97
CA ASN A 34 17.78 7.47 -1.11
C ASN A 34 16.39 6.81 -1.05
N TYR A 35 15.32 7.59 -1.20
CA TYR A 35 13.94 7.12 -1.09
C TYR A 35 13.56 6.57 0.30
N TYR A 36 14.23 7.06 1.35
CA TYR A 36 13.84 6.80 2.72
C TYR A 36 12.94 7.92 3.23
N LEU A 37 11.92 7.56 3.98
CA LEU A 37 11.13 8.51 4.76
C LEU A 37 11.71 8.59 6.17
N ASP A 38 12.12 9.79 6.57
CA ASP A 38 12.44 10.09 7.95
C ASP A 38 11.21 10.63 8.66
N ALA A 39 10.83 10.00 9.78
CA ALA A 39 9.83 10.54 10.67
C ALA A 39 10.53 11.45 11.68
N GLU A 40 10.35 12.76 11.54
CA GLU A 40 11.02 13.78 12.39
C GLU A 40 10.84 13.52 13.89
N THR A 41 9.65 13.09 14.29
CA THR A 41 9.30 12.87 15.70
C THR A 41 9.87 11.56 16.27
N GLN A 42 10.32 10.62 15.44
CA GLN A 42 10.74 9.29 15.90
C GLN A 42 12.09 8.84 15.31
N GLN A 43 12.75 9.65 14.48
CA GLN A 43 14.02 9.35 13.78
C GLN A 43 14.00 7.98 13.08
N ARG A 44 12.85 7.55 12.59
CA ARG A 44 12.70 6.28 11.88
C ARG A 44 12.83 6.52 10.40
N LYS A 45 13.75 5.80 9.78
CA LYS A 45 13.86 5.73 8.32
C LYS A 45 12.95 4.63 7.80
N VAL A 46 12.10 4.98 6.86
CA VAL A 46 11.17 4.06 6.22
C VAL A 46 11.52 3.96 4.74
N LYS A 47 11.77 2.75 4.26
CA LYS A 47 11.99 2.51 2.82
C LYS A 47 10.67 2.54 2.07
N LEU A 48 10.70 3.01 0.82
CA LEU A 48 9.57 2.90 -0.08
C LEU A 48 9.41 1.46 -0.56
N GLN A 49 8.16 1.01 -0.63
CA GLN A 49 7.79 -0.24 -1.23
C GLN A 49 7.34 0.01 -2.68
N GLY A 50 8.10 -0.49 -3.65
CA GLY A 50 7.82 -0.23 -5.05
C GLY A 50 8.04 1.25 -5.43
N LYS A 51 7.53 1.64 -6.60
CA LYS A 51 7.68 3.01 -7.10
C LYS A 51 6.81 3.98 -6.32
N CYS A 52 7.43 4.79 -5.46
CA CYS A 52 6.77 5.82 -4.63
C CYS A 52 5.70 5.29 -3.66
N GLN A 53 5.72 4.00 -3.33
CA GLN A 53 4.82 3.41 -2.33
C GLN A 53 5.52 3.30 -0.98
N LEU A 54 4.78 3.61 0.09
CA LEU A 54 5.28 3.44 1.45
C LEU A 54 5.38 1.94 1.78
N ALA A 55 6.55 1.52 2.24
CA ALA A 55 6.68 0.26 2.93
C ALA A 55 5.92 0.31 4.27
N GLU A 56 5.48 -0.84 4.77
CA GLU A 56 4.96 -0.93 6.13
C GLU A 56 6.01 -0.37 7.10
N LEU A 57 5.57 0.42 8.08
CA LEU A 57 6.48 0.98 9.09
C LEU A 57 7.23 -0.16 9.78
N PRO A 58 8.58 -0.16 9.76
CA PRO A 58 9.33 -1.22 10.41
C PRO A 58 9.09 -1.15 11.90
N SER A 59 8.57 -2.23 12.48
CA SER A 59 8.63 -2.46 13.92
C SER A 59 10.08 -2.72 14.31
N ALA A 60 10.46 -2.43 15.56
CA ALA A 60 11.80 -2.72 16.05
C ALA A 60 12.19 -4.19 15.79
N GLY A 61 13.35 -4.42 15.18
CA GLY A 61 13.85 -5.75 14.84
C GLY A 61 13.46 -6.28 13.45
N VAL A 62 12.88 -5.47 12.57
CA VAL A 62 12.67 -5.82 11.16
C VAL A 62 13.81 -5.29 10.30
N THR A 63 14.37 -6.15 9.45
CA THR A 63 15.34 -5.81 8.41
C THR A 63 14.70 -5.95 7.03
N TRP A 64 15.23 -5.23 6.04
CA TRP A 64 14.69 -5.13 4.70
C TRP A 64 15.76 -5.44 3.66
N ASP A 65 15.39 -6.23 2.64
CA ASP A 65 16.20 -6.43 1.44
C ASP A 65 15.59 -5.62 0.29
N THR A 66 16.47 -5.01 -0.49
CA THR A 66 16.08 -4.27 -1.70
C THR A 66 16.75 -4.88 -2.92
N ASP A 67 16.09 -4.78 -4.06
CA ASP A 67 16.70 -5.08 -5.36
C ASP A 67 17.59 -3.93 -5.85
N ASP A 68 18.24 -4.11 -7.00
CA ASP A 68 19.11 -3.09 -7.60
C ASP A 68 18.37 -1.80 -8.00
N ASN A 69 17.05 -1.84 -8.12
CA ASN A 69 16.20 -0.69 -8.39
C ASN A 69 15.72 0.02 -7.12
N GLY A 70 16.08 -0.49 -5.94
CA GLY A 70 15.68 0.06 -4.65
C GLY A 70 14.29 -0.39 -4.18
N PHE A 71 13.64 -1.34 -4.86
CA PHE A 71 12.38 -1.91 -4.39
C PHE A 71 12.61 -2.88 -3.25
N VAL A 72 11.77 -2.82 -2.22
CA VAL A 72 11.82 -3.78 -1.13
C VAL A 72 11.30 -5.13 -1.64
N VAL A 73 12.15 -6.15 -1.64
CA VAL A 73 11.81 -7.50 -2.09
C VAL A 73 11.60 -8.49 -0.95
N ALA A 74 12.16 -8.20 0.23
CA ALA A 74 11.91 -8.99 1.43
C ALA A 74 11.96 -8.13 2.70
N ALA A 75 11.25 -8.60 3.73
CA ALA A 75 11.33 -8.09 5.08
C ALA A 75 11.48 -9.27 6.05
N HIS A 76 12.40 -9.16 6.99
CA HIS A 76 12.73 -10.21 7.95
C HIS A 76 12.49 -9.71 9.37
N GLY A 77 11.62 -10.37 10.10
CA GLY A 77 11.37 -10.17 11.52
C GLY A 77 11.82 -11.39 12.32
N LYS A 78 11.65 -11.33 13.64
CA LYS A 78 12.10 -12.41 14.54
C LYS A 78 11.44 -13.78 14.25
N GLU A 79 10.16 -13.76 13.87
CA GLU A 79 9.36 -14.97 13.59
C GLU A 79 8.53 -14.80 12.31
N MET A 80 8.88 -13.82 11.47
CA MET A 80 8.11 -13.49 10.28
C MET A 80 9.04 -13.13 9.13
N GLU A 81 8.72 -13.64 7.97
CA GLU A 81 9.35 -13.27 6.70
C GLU A 81 8.27 -12.85 5.72
N VAL A 82 8.51 -11.72 5.03
CA VAL A 82 7.62 -11.24 3.95
C VAL A 82 8.43 -11.15 2.68
N LYS A 83 7.91 -11.69 1.58
CA LYS A 83 8.47 -11.55 0.24
C LYS A 83 7.50 -10.77 -0.64
N TYR A 84 8.01 -9.76 -1.32
CA TYR A 84 7.25 -8.91 -2.23
C TYR A 84 7.59 -9.23 -3.67
N ARG A 85 6.60 -9.12 -4.55
CA ARG A 85 6.77 -9.37 -5.99
C ARG A 85 6.28 -8.17 -6.78
N TYR A 86 7.05 -7.83 -7.81
CA TYR A 86 6.77 -6.75 -8.75
C TYR A 86 6.88 -7.25 -10.19
N ASP A 87 6.18 -6.60 -11.10
CA ASP A 87 6.44 -6.80 -12.52
C ASP A 87 7.63 -5.96 -13.01
N ALA A 88 7.98 -6.09 -14.30
CA ALA A 88 9.11 -5.38 -14.89
C ALA A 88 8.95 -3.84 -14.86
N ASP A 89 7.72 -3.34 -14.75
CA ASP A 89 7.40 -1.91 -14.67
C ASP A 89 7.31 -1.39 -13.23
N GLY A 90 7.53 -2.27 -12.24
CA GLY A 90 7.49 -1.94 -10.81
C GLY A 90 6.08 -1.95 -10.20
N TYR A 91 5.08 -2.50 -10.88
CA TYR A 91 3.76 -2.68 -10.29
C TYR A 91 3.74 -3.85 -9.30
N PRO A 92 3.12 -3.70 -8.13
CA PRO A 92 3.06 -4.76 -7.12
C PRO A 92 2.15 -5.91 -7.61
N LEU A 93 2.70 -7.12 -7.63
CA LEU A 93 1.98 -8.35 -7.98
C LEU A 93 1.50 -9.12 -6.76
N GLY A 94 1.95 -8.74 -5.58
CA GLY A 94 1.55 -9.36 -4.32
C GLY A 94 2.70 -9.61 -3.36
N LYS A 95 2.34 -10.28 -2.27
CA LYS A 95 3.29 -10.64 -1.21
C LYS A 95 2.99 -12.01 -0.61
N THR A 96 4.00 -12.64 -0.04
CA THR A 96 3.86 -13.85 0.76
C THR A 96 4.44 -13.58 2.15
N THR A 97 3.66 -13.85 3.18
CA THR A 97 4.08 -13.74 4.58
C THR A 97 4.14 -15.13 5.18
N VAL A 98 5.27 -15.47 5.78
CA VAL A 98 5.48 -16.72 6.54
C VAL A 98 5.70 -16.36 7.99
N SER A 99 4.90 -16.94 8.88
CA SER A 99 5.03 -16.79 10.33
C SER A 99 4.74 -18.14 10.98
N GLY A 100 5.80 -18.80 11.48
CA GLY A 100 5.69 -20.19 11.95
C GLY A 100 5.11 -21.10 10.85
N ASP A 101 4.04 -21.83 11.18
CA ASP A 101 3.35 -22.74 10.26
C ASP A 101 2.30 -22.03 9.37
N GLN A 102 2.18 -20.71 9.47
CA GLN A 102 1.20 -19.95 8.69
C GLN A 102 1.85 -19.33 7.45
N HIS A 103 1.24 -19.55 6.30
CA HIS A 103 1.60 -18.99 5.01
C HIS A 103 0.43 -18.16 4.47
N LEU A 104 0.54 -16.85 4.56
CA LEU A 104 -0.40 -15.93 3.96
C LEU A 104 0.14 -15.48 2.61
N SER A 105 -0.58 -15.73 1.53
CA SER A 105 -0.25 -15.20 0.21
C SER A 105 -1.32 -14.22 -0.26
N VAL A 106 -0.88 -13.13 -0.86
CA VAL A 106 -1.72 -12.16 -1.54
C VAL A 106 -1.23 -12.04 -2.98
N GLN A 107 -2.14 -12.23 -3.93
CA GLN A 107 -1.89 -12.00 -5.35
C GLN A 107 -2.69 -10.78 -5.78
N SER A 108 -2.01 -9.78 -6.32
CA SER A 108 -2.61 -8.52 -6.76
C SER A 108 -2.56 -8.41 -8.27
N THR A 109 -3.62 -7.87 -8.84
CA THR A 109 -3.70 -7.49 -10.25
C THR A 109 -3.96 -5.99 -10.30
N PRO A 110 -2.90 -5.17 -10.38
CA PRO A 110 -3.03 -3.73 -10.51
C PRO A 110 -3.52 -3.36 -11.91
N SER A 111 -4.22 -2.22 -12.03
CA SER A 111 -4.50 -1.66 -13.35
C SER A 111 -3.22 -1.13 -13.99
N LYS A 112 -2.99 -1.50 -15.24
CA LYS A 112 -1.93 -0.93 -16.07
C LYS A 112 -2.41 0.23 -16.95
N ASP A 113 -3.71 0.52 -16.93
CA ASP A 113 -4.25 1.72 -17.58
C ASP A 113 -3.98 2.94 -16.71
N LEU A 114 -3.13 3.85 -17.20
CA LEU A 114 -2.77 5.09 -16.51
C LEU A 114 -3.97 5.99 -16.20
N ARG A 115 -5.09 5.80 -16.89
CA ARG A 115 -6.35 6.52 -16.65
C ARG A 115 -7.18 5.87 -15.54
N LYS A 116 -6.84 4.66 -15.10
CA LYS A 116 -7.58 3.87 -14.12
C LYS A 116 -6.65 3.34 -13.02
N ARG A 117 -5.80 4.21 -12.48
CA ARG A 117 -4.70 3.83 -11.57
C ARG A 117 -5.16 3.19 -10.27
N MET A 118 -6.39 3.49 -9.84
CA MET A 118 -6.92 2.99 -8.57
C MET A 118 -7.74 1.71 -8.73
N ASP A 119 -7.95 1.24 -9.95
CA ASP A 119 -8.60 -0.04 -10.19
C ASP A 119 -7.62 -1.17 -9.88
N TYR A 120 -8.03 -2.13 -9.08
CA TYR A 120 -7.24 -3.31 -8.78
C TYR A 120 -8.11 -4.46 -8.29
N SER A 121 -7.55 -5.65 -8.30
CA SER A 121 -8.08 -6.80 -7.57
C SER A 121 -6.96 -7.54 -6.84
N ALA A 122 -7.31 -8.22 -5.77
CA ALA A 122 -6.40 -9.07 -5.04
C ALA A 122 -7.10 -10.29 -4.47
N VAL A 123 -6.38 -11.40 -4.39
CA VAL A 123 -6.84 -12.66 -3.78
C VAL A 123 -5.89 -13.02 -2.66
N SER A 124 -6.44 -13.36 -1.49
CA SER A 124 -5.70 -13.80 -0.32
C SER A 124 -5.95 -15.28 -0.04
N MET A 125 -4.89 -15.99 0.30
CA MET A 125 -4.94 -17.39 0.69
C MET A 125 -4.14 -17.61 1.98
N LEU A 126 -4.67 -18.39 2.88
CA LEU A 126 -3.98 -18.82 4.11
C LEU A 126 -3.76 -20.34 4.05
N ASN A 127 -2.49 -20.76 4.07
CA ASN A 127 -2.09 -22.17 3.94
C ASN A 127 -2.77 -22.84 2.74
N ASP A 128 -2.72 -22.20 1.56
CA ASP A 128 -3.32 -22.63 0.29
C ASP A 128 -4.86 -22.75 0.31
N LYS A 129 -5.52 -22.20 1.33
CA LYS A 129 -6.97 -22.13 1.39
C LYS A 129 -7.43 -20.70 1.10
N PRO A 130 -8.50 -20.51 0.30
CA PRO A 130 -9.05 -19.19 0.06
C PRO A 130 -9.42 -18.49 1.37
N LEU A 131 -8.91 -17.27 1.57
CA LEU A 131 -9.21 -16.42 2.71
C LEU A 131 -10.18 -15.31 2.33
N GLY A 132 -9.97 -14.71 1.17
CA GLY A 132 -10.85 -13.68 0.66
C GLY A 132 -10.30 -13.02 -0.59
N ASN A 133 -11.09 -12.13 -1.15
CA ASN A 133 -10.70 -11.33 -2.29
C ASN A 133 -11.23 -9.90 -2.16
N VAL A 134 -10.60 -9.00 -2.88
CA VAL A 134 -10.98 -7.59 -2.98
C VAL A 134 -10.95 -7.15 -4.43
N THR A 135 -11.93 -6.36 -4.81
CA THR A 135 -11.97 -5.70 -6.12
C THR A 135 -12.35 -4.26 -5.94
N GLN A 136 -11.60 -3.35 -6.55
CA GLN A 136 -11.89 -1.93 -6.58
C GLN A 136 -12.00 -1.47 -8.02
N SER A 137 -13.07 -0.74 -8.32
CA SER A 137 -13.32 -0.09 -9.60
C SER A 137 -13.75 1.34 -9.35
N CYS A 138 -13.16 2.29 -10.07
CA CYS A 138 -13.39 3.71 -9.86
C CYS A 138 -13.91 4.40 -11.12
N ASP A 139 -14.68 5.46 -10.90
CA ASP A 139 -14.96 6.49 -11.89
C ASP A 139 -13.92 7.61 -11.75
N TYR A 140 -13.50 8.17 -12.86
CA TYR A 140 -12.42 9.16 -12.93
C TYR A 140 -12.93 10.45 -13.58
N ASP A 141 -12.42 11.57 -13.11
CA ASP A 141 -12.66 12.86 -13.76
C ASP A 141 -11.77 13.06 -15.02
N ARG A 142 -11.90 14.23 -15.64
CA ARG A 142 -11.12 14.58 -16.84
C ARG A 142 -9.60 14.65 -16.61
N HIS A 143 -9.16 14.70 -15.35
CA HIS A 143 -7.74 14.72 -14.96
C HIS A 143 -7.25 13.34 -14.50
N ASN A 144 -8.06 12.30 -14.69
CA ASN A 144 -7.81 10.92 -14.26
C ASN A 144 -7.67 10.77 -12.74
N ASN A 145 -8.35 11.62 -11.96
CA ASN A 145 -8.46 11.46 -10.53
C ASN A 145 -9.74 10.70 -10.16
N PRO A 146 -9.69 9.76 -9.20
CA PRO A 146 -10.85 8.97 -8.82
C PRO A 146 -11.87 9.83 -8.07
N VAL A 147 -13.08 9.93 -8.57
CA VAL A 147 -14.19 10.67 -7.97
C VAL A 147 -15.15 9.77 -7.21
N SER A 148 -15.27 8.53 -7.61
CA SER A 148 -16.05 7.50 -6.91
C SER A 148 -15.39 6.14 -7.10
N CYS A 149 -15.25 5.36 -6.05
CA CYS A 149 -14.74 4.00 -6.12
C CYS A 149 -15.70 3.04 -5.44
N ASP A 150 -16.00 1.94 -6.11
CA ASP A 150 -16.70 0.80 -5.54
C ASP A 150 -15.72 -0.27 -5.13
N LEU A 151 -15.72 -0.61 -3.85
CA LEU A 151 -14.90 -1.61 -3.23
C LEU A 151 -15.77 -2.79 -2.82
N THR A 152 -15.45 -3.97 -3.32
CA THR A 152 -16.08 -5.23 -2.93
C THR A 152 -15.05 -6.10 -2.22
N ILE A 153 -15.35 -6.50 -0.99
CA ILE A 153 -14.54 -7.41 -0.18
C ILE A 153 -15.34 -8.67 0.06
N THR A 154 -14.79 -9.83 -0.31
CA THR A 154 -15.40 -11.13 -0.08
C THR A 154 -14.59 -11.89 0.95
N ASP A 155 -15.25 -12.35 2.01
CA ASP A 155 -14.69 -13.25 3.02
C ASP A 155 -15.02 -14.69 2.61
N ASP A 156 -14.00 -15.42 2.13
CA ASP A 156 -14.09 -16.81 1.71
C ASP A 156 -13.76 -17.78 2.86
N SER A 157 -13.39 -17.28 4.03
CA SER A 157 -13.08 -18.09 5.21
C SER A 157 -14.34 -18.68 5.87
N VAL A 158 -15.50 -18.12 5.56
CA VAL A 158 -16.82 -18.57 6.03
C VAL A 158 -17.64 -19.17 4.90
N LYS A 159 -18.62 -20.01 5.24
CA LYS A 159 -19.52 -20.64 4.26
C LYS A 159 -20.98 -20.45 4.68
N PRO A 160 -21.82 -19.85 3.80
CA PRO A 160 -21.44 -19.26 2.50
C PRO A 160 -20.53 -18.06 2.65
N ALA A 161 -19.73 -17.77 1.63
CA ALA A 161 -18.88 -16.58 1.60
C ALA A 161 -19.70 -15.30 1.81
N VAL A 162 -19.13 -14.34 2.54
CA VAL A 162 -19.80 -13.07 2.86
C VAL A 162 -19.18 -11.95 2.04
N GLU A 163 -20.02 -11.19 1.37
CA GLU A 163 -19.61 -10.05 0.54
C GLU A 163 -19.98 -8.73 1.21
N HIS A 164 -19.03 -7.82 1.28
CA HIS A 164 -19.20 -6.45 1.75
C HIS A 164 -18.91 -5.47 0.62
N LYS A 165 -19.81 -4.52 0.39
CA LYS A 165 -19.68 -3.48 -0.63
C LYS A 165 -19.60 -2.11 0.00
N TYR A 166 -18.65 -1.32 -0.47
CA TYR A 166 -18.41 0.05 -0.02
C TYR A 166 -18.29 0.96 -1.22
N THR A 167 -18.83 2.16 -1.12
CA THR A 167 -18.61 3.23 -2.10
C THR A 167 -17.85 4.36 -1.42
N ILE A 168 -16.72 4.74 -2.00
CA ILE A 168 -15.86 5.85 -1.56
C ILE A 168 -16.06 6.98 -2.54
N LYS A 169 -16.39 8.18 -2.06
CA LYS A 169 -16.56 9.38 -2.88
C LYS A 169 -15.51 10.43 -2.52
N ASN A 170 -14.90 11.02 -3.53
CA ASN A 170 -13.93 12.10 -3.39
C ASN A 170 -14.47 13.38 -4.03
N THR A 171 -14.29 14.50 -3.36
CA THR A 171 -14.51 15.83 -3.92
C THR A 171 -13.15 16.46 -4.15
N ILE A 172 -12.87 16.84 -5.41
CA ILE A 172 -11.58 17.37 -5.82
C ILE A 172 -11.81 18.75 -6.42
N GLU A 173 -11.12 19.75 -5.89
CA GLU A 173 -11.14 21.12 -6.41
C GLU A 173 -9.79 21.41 -7.07
N TYR A 174 -9.85 22.05 -8.25
CA TYR A 174 -8.68 22.45 -9.03
C TYR A 174 -8.57 23.98 -9.02
N TYR A 175 -7.37 24.46 -8.76
CA TYR A 175 -7.05 25.90 -8.73
C TYR A 175 -6.25 26.34 -9.94
#